data_08a1fbb00c3cbb0d51662e70fc2a550b
#
_entry.id   08a1fbb00c3cbb0d51662e70fc2a550b
#
_cell.length_a   1.000
_cell.length_b   1.000
_cell.length_c   1.000
_cell.angle_alpha   90.00
_cell.angle_beta   90.00
_cell.angle_gamma   90.00
#
_symmetry.space_group_name_H-M   'P 1'
#
loop_
_entity.id
_entity.type
_entity.pdbx_description
1 polymer ?
#
loop_
_entity_poly.entity_id
_entity_poly.type
_entity_poly.pdbx_seq_one_letter_code
_entity_poly.pdbx_strand_id
1 'polypeptide(L)'
;MHKLMIKAVTMLISVLVTSCATRTSYQDLYGQEIPASAHTDQIVSIGPDTRHVNVQGGNSVRFIVGDREFAWHFNVARTIDSFDLREVAPPGILGHAVIAHVSPDPKYLTAP
;
A
#
# COMPACT_ATOMS: atom_id res chain seq x y z
N MET A 1 -31.39 49.39 -15.96
CA MET A 1 -30.98 48.99 -15.85
C MET A 1 -30.22 48.26 -15.11
N HIS A 2 -29.99 48.17 -14.63
CA HIS A 2 -29.27 47.59 -14.08
C HIS A 2 -29.40 46.45 -13.52
N LYS A 3 -29.82 46.17 -13.45
CA LYS A 3 -30.05 45.21 -13.05
C LYS A 3 -29.43 44.16 -13.26
N LEU A 4 -29.13 44.02 -13.76
CA LEU A 4 -28.61 43.06 -14.17
C LEU A 4 -27.59 42.52 -13.55
N MET A 5 -27.03 42.85 -13.34
CA MET A 5 -26.02 42.48 -12.93
C MET A 5 -26.05 41.61 -11.88
N ILE A 6 -26.40 41.51 -11.46
CA ILE A 6 -26.49 40.89 -10.42
C ILE A 6 -26.35 39.60 -10.47
N LYS A 7 -26.72 39.12 -11.05
CA LYS A 7 -26.68 37.96 -11.19
C LYS A 7 -25.60 37.36 -11.05
N ALA A 8 -24.99 37.54 -11.36
CA ALA A 8 -23.95 36.98 -11.49
C ALA A 8 -23.51 36.46 -10.33
N VAL A 9 -23.20 36.65 -9.84
CA VAL A 9 -22.69 36.26 -8.75
C VAL A 9 -22.95 35.09 -8.23
N THR A 10 -23.36 34.73 -8.20
CA THR A 10 -23.69 33.71 -7.59
C THR A 10 -23.08 32.64 -7.66
N MET A 11 -22.84 32.19 -7.91
CA MET A 11 -22.35 31.16 -8.09
C MET A 11 -21.46 30.53 -7.55
N LEU A 12 -21.04 30.49 -7.45
CA LEU A 12 -20.08 29.90 -7.10
C LEU A 12 -19.86 29.07 -6.15
N ILE A 13 -19.90 28.74 -5.82
CA ILE A 13 -19.76 28.12 -4.87
C ILE A 13 -19.45 26.95 -4.75
N SER A 14 -19.24 26.49 -5.05
CA SER A 14 -18.86 25.47 -5.09
C SER A 14 -18.43 24.66 -4.33
N VAL A 15 -18.33 24.16 -4.07
CA VAL A 15 -17.95 23.35 -3.45
C VAL A 15 -17.23 22.49 -3.14
N LEU A 16 -16.84 22.15 -3.01
CA LEU A 16 -16.04 21.42 -2.80
C LEU A 16 -16.04 20.52 -1.89
N VAL A 17 -16.10 19.89 -1.80
CA VAL A 17 -16.24 19.05 -1.02
C VAL A 17 -15.47 18.14 -0.83
N THR A 18 -14.90 17.83 -0.60
CA THR A 18 -14.08 17.06 -0.41
C THR A 18 -14.31 16.02 0.39
N SER A 19 -14.27 15.30 0.26
CA SER A 19 -14.47 14.24 0.82
C SER A 19 -13.61 13.74 1.65
N CYS A 20 -13.47 13.67 2.47
CA CYS A 20 -12.63 13.14 3.27
C CYS A 20 -13.04 11.87 3.60
N ALA A 21 -13.19 11.11 2.83
CA ALA A 21 -13.61 9.89 3.13
C ALA A 21 -12.70 9.19 3.94
N THR A 22 -13.09 8.49 4.78
CA THR A 22 -12.24 7.87 5.54
C THR A 22 -12.27 6.55 5.09
N ARG A 23 -11.58 6.04 4.32
CA ARG A 23 -11.61 4.71 4.00
C ARG A 23 -10.39 4.09 4.56
N THR A 24 -10.40 2.83 4.86
CA THR A 24 -9.24 2.08 5.28
C THR A 24 -8.20 2.14 4.21
N SER A 25 -7.02 2.58 4.54
CA SER A 25 -5.96 2.67 3.57
C SER A 25 -5.20 1.36 3.51
N TYR A 26 -4.39 1.17 2.50
CA TYR A 26 -3.55 0.00 2.41
C TYR A 26 -2.58 -0.07 3.57
N GLN A 27 -2.18 1.08 4.08
CA GLN A 27 -1.26 1.09 5.20
C GLN A 27 -1.91 0.53 6.46
N ASP A 28 -3.21 0.68 6.59
CA ASP A 28 -3.91 0.15 7.74
C ASP A 28 -4.00 -1.36 7.69
N LEU A 29 -4.04 -1.93 6.49
CA LEU A 29 -4.24 -3.35 6.33
C LEU A 29 -2.94 -4.11 6.08
N TYR A 30 -2.04 -3.54 5.31
CA TYR A 30 -0.90 -4.30 4.82
C TYR A 30 0.45 -3.82 5.33
N GLY A 31 0.54 -2.65 5.92
CA GLY A 31 1.80 -2.13 6.43
C GLY A 31 2.18 -0.80 5.82
N GLN A 32 3.47 -0.54 5.71
CA GLN A 32 3.96 0.76 5.25
C GLN A 32 5.06 0.61 4.23
N GLU A 33 5.10 1.55 3.32
CA GLU A 33 6.22 1.64 2.39
C GLU A 33 7.43 2.20 3.11
N ILE A 34 8.60 1.67 2.82
CA ILE A 34 9.85 2.19 3.35
C ILE A 34 10.79 2.39 2.19
N PRO A 35 11.81 3.24 2.34
CA PRO A 35 12.78 3.43 1.26
C PRO A 35 13.49 2.13 0.91
N ALA A 36 13.73 1.89 -0.37
CA ALA A 36 14.40 0.68 -0.80
C ALA A 36 15.83 0.61 -0.25
N SER A 37 16.41 1.76 0.10
CA SER A 37 17.75 1.79 0.67
C SER A 37 17.76 1.49 2.17
N ALA A 38 16.61 1.35 2.80
CA ALA A 38 16.57 1.09 4.22
C ALA A 38 17.04 -0.32 4.52
N HIS A 39 17.48 -0.52 5.75
CA HIS A 39 17.84 -1.87 6.18
C HIS A 39 16.56 -2.71 6.24
N THR A 40 16.63 -3.90 5.71
CA THR A 40 15.48 -4.79 5.71
C THR A 40 15.88 -6.14 6.27
N ASP A 41 14.89 -6.84 6.80
CA ASP A 41 15.11 -8.16 7.40
C ASP A 41 15.24 -9.25 6.33
N GLN A 42 14.70 -9.01 5.16
CA GLN A 42 14.64 -10.01 4.13
C GLN A 42 14.75 -9.35 2.76
N ILE A 43 15.33 -10.04 1.81
CA ILE A 43 15.42 -9.57 0.43
C ILE A 43 14.85 -10.67 -0.45
N VAL A 44 13.90 -10.30 -1.31
CA VAL A 44 13.23 -11.25 -2.19
C VAL A 44 13.35 -10.80 -3.63
N SER A 45 13.78 -11.67 -4.50
CA SER A 45 13.83 -11.37 -5.92
C SER A 45 12.57 -11.87 -6.59
N ILE A 46 11.94 -11.03 -7.38
CA ILE A 46 10.74 -11.38 -8.12
C ILE A 46 11.06 -11.43 -9.59
N GLY A 47 10.91 -12.60 -10.16
CA GLY A 47 11.13 -12.80 -11.59
C GLY A 47 9.83 -12.90 -12.36
N PRO A 48 9.90 -13.11 -13.66
CA PRO A 48 8.70 -13.18 -14.48
C PRO A 48 7.81 -14.36 -14.13
N ASP A 49 8.37 -15.40 -13.52
CA ASP A 49 7.57 -16.56 -13.16
C ASP A 49 7.18 -16.59 -11.69
N THR A 50 7.60 -15.63 -10.92
CA THR A 50 7.29 -15.59 -9.49
C THR A 50 5.83 -15.25 -9.30
N ARG A 51 5.10 -16.13 -8.63
CA ARG A 51 3.67 -15.93 -8.36
C ARG A 51 3.37 -15.84 -6.88
N HIS A 52 4.27 -16.31 -6.03
CA HIS A 52 4.07 -16.34 -4.60
C HIS A 52 5.36 -15.99 -3.89
N VAL A 53 5.26 -15.24 -2.81
CA VAL A 53 6.41 -14.97 -1.94
C VAL A 53 5.94 -15.19 -0.51
N ASN A 54 6.86 -15.61 0.34
CA ASN A 54 6.56 -15.83 1.74
C ASN A 54 7.27 -14.80 2.57
N VAL A 55 6.53 -14.11 3.40
CA VAL A 55 7.10 -13.09 4.28
C VAL A 55 6.56 -13.32 5.68
N GLN A 56 7.20 -12.73 6.66
CA GLN A 56 6.74 -12.83 8.04
C GLN A 56 6.16 -11.49 8.46
N GLY A 57 5.02 -11.52 9.12
CA GLY A 57 4.43 -10.30 9.67
C GLY A 57 5.42 -9.64 10.62
N GLY A 58 5.51 -8.33 10.55
CA GLY A 58 6.44 -7.55 11.34
C GLY A 58 7.78 -7.33 10.70
N ASN A 59 8.09 -8.05 9.62
CA ASN A 59 9.38 -7.88 8.96
C ASN A 59 9.34 -6.81 7.88
N SER A 60 10.50 -6.25 7.62
CA SER A 60 10.70 -5.35 6.48
C SER A 60 11.36 -6.15 5.38
N VAL A 61 10.84 -6.03 4.17
CA VAL A 61 11.30 -6.83 3.03
C VAL A 61 11.61 -5.92 1.87
N ARG A 62 12.74 -6.13 1.24
CA ARG A 62 13.08 -5.44 0.02
C ARG A 62 12.86 -6.38 -1.15
N PHE A 63 12.12 -5.93 -2.13
CA PHE A 63 11.82 -6.72 -3.32
C PHE A 63 12.62 -6.18 -4.50
N ILE A 64 13.27 -7.07 -5.20
CA ILE A 64 14.05 -6.72 -6.38
C ILE A 64 13.31 -7.28 -7.58
N VAL A 65 12.92 -6.38 -8.49
CA VAL A 65 12.16 -6.74 -9.67
C VAL A 65 12.92 -6.26 -10.87
N GLY A 66 13.73 -7.12 -11.45
CA GLY A 66 14.60 -6.72 -12.55
C GLY A 66 15.65 -5.73 -12.07
N ASP A 67 15.66 -4.55 -12.66
CA ASP A 67 16.60 -3.50 -12.25
C ASP A 67 15.93 -2.48 -11.33
N ARG A 68 14.75 -2.78 -10.82
CA ARG A 68 14.02 -1.89 -9.92
C ARG A 68 13.82 -2.57 -8.58
N GLU A 69 13.56 -1.78 -7.57
CA GLU A 69 13.33 -2.36 -6.27
C GLU A 69 12.37 -1.49 -5.46
N PHE A 70 11.73 -2.10 -4.52
CA PHE A 70 10.91 -1.40 -3.56
C PHE A 70 10.96 -2.17 -2.25
N ALA A 71 10.58 -1.54 -1.17
CA ALA A 71 10.60 -2.18 0.13
C ALA A 71 9.31 -1.89 0.87
N TRP A 72 8.90 -2.85 1.66
CA TRP A 72 7.64 -2.76 2.39
C TRP A 72 7.82 -3.36 3.79
N HIS A 73 7.26 -2.68 4.78
CA HIS A 73 7.24 -3.18 6.14
C HIS A 73 5.89 -3.86 6.36
N PHE A 74 5.92 -5.15 6.66
CA PHE A 74 4.70 -5.96 6.70
C PHE A 74 4.05 -5.90 8.08
N ASN A 75 3.65 -4.73 8.50
CA ASN A 75 2.86 -4.58 9.71
C ASN A 75 1.42 -4.85 9.32
N VAL A 76 1.10 -6.10 9.11
CA VAL A 76 -0.14 -6.54 8.47
C VAL A 76 -1.19 -6.79 9.53
N ALA A 77 -2.43 -6.46 9.22
CA ALA A 77 -3.53 -6.72 10.13
C ALA A 77 -3.61 -8.22 10.42
N ARG A 78 -3.95 -8.57 11.65
CA ARG A 78 -3.90 -9.97 12.08
C ARG A 78 -4.80 -10.87 11.28
N THR A 79 -5.84 -10.34 10.69
CA THR A 79 -6.79 -11.14 9.94
C THR A 79 -6.37 -11.37 8.50
N ILE A 80 -5.27 -10.76 8.06
CA ILE A 80 -4.83 -10.89 6.69
C ILE A 80 -3.63 -11.81 6.64
N ASP A 81 -3.74 -12.89 5.89
CA ASP A 81 -2.64 -13.84 5.76
C ASP A 81 -2.11 -13.89 4.33
N SER A 82 -2.70 -13.20 3.41
CA SER A 82 -2.17 -13.11 2.05
C SER A 82 -2.81 -11.96 1.31
N PHE A 83 -2.10 -11.39 0.38
CA PHE A 83 -2.64 -10.35 -0.50
C PHE A 83 -1.73 -10.22 -1.72
N ASP A 84 -2.27 -9.57 -2.75
CA ASP A 84 -1.51 -9.35 -3.98
C ASP A 84 -0.56 -8.19 -3.75
N LEU A 85 0.72 -8.40 -3.95
CA LEU A 85 1.72 -7.36 -3.76
C LEU A 85 1.48 -6.14 -4.65
N ARG A 86 0.75 -6.28 -5.74
CA ARG A 86 0.47 -5.12 -6.58
C ARG A 86 -0.34 -4.06 -5.84
N GLU A 87 -0.99 -4.43 -4.74
CA GLU A 87 -1.76 -3.46 -3.97
C GLU A 87 -0.88 -2.49 -3.21
N VAL A 88 0.36 -2.88 -2.93
CA VAL A 88 1.26 -2.03 -2.16
C VAL A 88 2.49 -1.63 -2.95
N ALA A 89 2.80 -2.30 -4.04
CA ALA A 89 3.98 -1.99 -4.83
C ALA A 89 3.78 -0.69 -5.60
N PRO A 90 4.87 0.00 -5.92
CA PRO A 90 4.76 1.18 -6.78
C PRO A 90 4.09 0.83 -8.10
N PRO A 91 3.32 1.75 -8.67
CA PRO A 91 2.61 1.46 -9.92
C PRO A 91 3.57 1.04 -11.02
N GLY A 92 3.20 -0.03 -11.71
CA GLY A 92 3.96 -0.46 -12.88
C GLY A 92 5.20 -1.29 -12.61
N ILE A 93 5.57 -1.49 -11.33
CA ILE A 93 6.77 -2.26 -11.07
C ILE A 93 6.51 -3.76 -11.18
N LEU A 94 5.31 -4.21 -10.85
CA LEU A 94 4.96 -5.62 -10.97
C LEU A 94 4.03 -5.79 -12.16
N GLY A 95 4.45 -6.61 -13.11
CA GLY A 95 3.66 -6.81 -14.32
C GLY A 95 2.64 -7.93 -14.20
N HIS A 96 2.63 -8.65 -13.10
CA HIS A 96 1.69 -9.75 -12.90
C HIS A 96 1.42 -9.89 -11.41
N ALA A 97 0.44 -10.69 -11.08
CA ALA A 97 0.07 -10.89 -9.69
C ALA A 97 1.15 -11.68 -8.96
N VAL A 98 1.52 -11.22 -7.80
CA VAL A 98 2.45 -11.93 -6.92
C VAL A 98 1.79 -11.93 -5.55
N ILE A 99 1.43 -13.09 -5.07
CA ILE A 99 0.71 -13.19 -3.81
C ILE A 99 1.72 -13.30 -2.67
N ALA A 100 1.64 -12.38 -1.75
CA ALA A 100 2.46 -12.43 -0.55
C ALA A 100 1.71 -13.22 0.51
N HIS A 101 2.33 -14.27 0.99
CA HIS A 101 1.79 -15.08 2.07
C HIS A 101 2.48 -14.64 3.35
N VAL A 102 1.71 -14.15 4.28
CA VAL A 102 2.25 -13.51 5.47
C VAL A 102 2.04 -14.44 6.65
N SER A 103 3.14 -14.93 7.21
CA SER A 103 3.02 -15.73 8.43
C SER A 103 2.81 -14.78 9.60
N PRO A 104 2.21 -15.27 10.68
CA PRO A 104 1.90 -14.39 11.81
C PRO A 104 3.13 -13.73 12.39
N ASP A 105 2.97 -12.47 12.77
CA ASP A 105 4.00 -11.77 13.50
C ASP A 105 4.21 -12.49 14.84
N PRO A 106 5.44 -12.83 15.20
CA PRO A 106 5.69 -13.55 16.44
C PRO A 106 5.13 -12.87 17.68
N LYS A 107 4.97 -11.56 17.66
CA LYS A 107 4.42 -10.87 18.82
C LYS A 107 2.99 -11.29 19.10
N TYR A 108 2.28 -11.81 18.11
CA TYR A 108 0.90 -12.27 18.30
C TYR A 108 0.85 -13.74 18.71
N LEU A 109 1.98 -14.43 18.66
CA LEU A 109 2.03 -15.82 19.01
C LEU A 109 2.47 -16.03 20.45
N THR A 110 2.87 -14.96 21.10
CA THR A 110 3.36 -15.07 22.45
C THR A 110 2.22 -15.40 23.35
N ALA A 111 2.30 -16.52 23.96
CA ALA A 111 1.25 -16.90 24.85
C ALA A 111 1.43 -16.19 26.15
N PRO A 112 0.41 -15.82 26.77
CA PRO A 112 0.48 -15.18 28.07
C PRO A 112 0.81 -16.19 29.14
#